data_3f7fcafdcc21ecc713b9df9dd428a935
#
_entry.id   3f7fcafdcc21ecc713b9df9dd428a935
#
_cell.length_a   1.000
_cell.length_b   1.000
_cell.length_c   1.000
_cell.angle_alpha   90.00
_cell.angle_beta   90.00
_cell.angle_gamma   90.00
#
_symmetry.space_group_name_H-M   'P 1'
#
loop_
_entity.id
_entity.type
_entity.pdbx_description
1 polymer ?
#
loop_
_entity_poly.entity_id
_entity_poly.type
_entity_poly.pdbx_seq_one_letter_code
_entity_poly.pdbx_strand_id
1 'polypeptide(L)'
;MKLLAATTRYYLLLNVLLFVIGSIGLYYGIDWALRTEMEEQLQGRRKELLDRARANQLPSVALLATLLDISRQPRPEGFHDTVLLDPIEHEMVPHRQLTFPLSVRGQGPVWVTLRKSLVVAEDLLGVVLGVMLGVLALLLGGVVLINRWLSGRMWAPFRRTLASLRAYDLQQHQPLTLPTPAVAEFAELNLALNGLSQRLVADYEHLREFTANAAHETQTPLAIMQAQLEQLLQVPSLAEDPAAAPLVAALYGATLRLSRLHQALSLLSKIENRQFPRAVPVRLDELLVEKVAQLEPLLDARELRYDLDISKVPVVVRMHPGLADSLLQNLLQNAVKHNVRGGELAVTLTPQGLKISNTGPAVTGDPTRFFERFRKHNAASESPGLGLSIVQQICSYYGFCVEYLVAEGGTRHTLRIALKPASETPARTPSADLIATA
;
A
#
# COMPACT_ATOMS: atom_id res chain seq x y z
N MET A 1 8.76 5.33 -7.56
CA MET A 1 9.03 4.75 -8.89
C MET A 1 8.92 3.24 -8.78
N LYS A 2 8.24 2.56 -9.70
CA LYS A 2 8.16 1.09 -9.66
C LYS A 2 9.54 0.56 -10.05
N LEU A 3 10.12 -0.33 -9.26
CA LEU A 3 11.47 -0.91 -9.44
C LEU A 3 11.73 -1.34 -10.89
N LEU A 4 10.72 -1.88 -11.54
CA LEU A 4 10.68 -2.31 -12.92
C LEU A 4 10.88 -1.18 -13.94
N ALA A 5 10.30 -0.01 -13.71
CA ALA A 5 10.48 1.13 -14.60
C ALA A 5 11.91 1.66 -14.54
N ALA A 6 12.56 1.53 -13.37
CA ALA A 6 13.96 1.92 -13.20
C ALA A 6 14.90 0.97 -13.95
N THR A 7 14.75 -0.35 -13.76
CA THR A 7 15.60 -1.36 -14.44
C THR A 7 15.45 -1.31 -15.94
N THR A 8 14.22 -1.22 -16.47
CA THR A 8 13.97 -1.08 -17.91
C THR A 8 14.64 0.17 -18.48
N ARG A 9 14.60 1.30 -17.78
CA ARG A 9 15.25 2.54 -18.22
C ARG A 9 16.76 2.38 -18.34
N TYR A 10 17.41 1.71 -17.38
CA TYR A 10 18.86 1.47 -17.45
C TYR A 10 19.24 0.54 -18.60
N TYR A 11 18.49 -0.55 -18.83
CA TYR A 11 18.74 -1.43 -19.97
C TYR A 11 18.52 -0.74 -21.31
N LEU A 12 17.48 0.08 -21.44
CA LEU A 12 17.26 0.87 -22.67
C LEU A 12 18.40 1.84 -22.93
N LEU A 13 18.84 2.58 -21.91
CA LEU A 13 19.96 3.52 -22.03
C LEU A 13 21.25 2.81 -22.41
N LEU A 14 21.55 1.66 -21.79
CA LEU A 14 22.75 0.88 -22.13
C LEU A 14 22.70 0.38 -23.58
N ASN A 15 21.55 -0.17 -24.02
CA ASN A 15 21.40 -0.65 -25.38
C ASN A 15 21.52 0.46 -26.42
N VAL A 16 20.92 1.63 -26.17
CA VAL A 16 21.06 2.79 -27.04
C VAL A 16 22.54 3.24 -27.10
N LEU A 17 23.22 3.31 -25.96
CA LEU A 17 24.62 3.69 -25.91
C LEU A 17 25.51 2.72 -26.72
N LEU A 18 25.35 1.41 -26.50
CA LEU A 18 26.11 0.39 -27.22
C LEU A 18 25.82 0.44 -28.72
N PHE A 19 24.57 0.69 -29.11
CA PHE A 19 24.21 0.78 -30.52
C PHE A 19 24.81 2.04 -31.17
N VAL A 20 24.78 3.18 -30.48
CA VAL A 20 25.39 4.43 -31.01
C VAL A 20 26.89 4.23 -31.21
N ILE A 21 27.58 3.63 -30.24
CA ILE A 21 29.02 3.32 -30.36
C ILE A 21 29.28 2.37 -31.54
N GLY A 22 28.47 1.29 -31.63
CA GLY A 22 28.58 0.32 -32.74
C GLY A 22 28.29 0.95 -34.11
N SER A 23 27.27 1.83 -34.20
CA SER A 23 26.91 2.55 -35.43
C SER A 23 28.02 3.46 -35.90
N ILE A 24 28.62 4.24 -34.98
CA ILE A 24 29.74 5.11 -35.26
C ILE A 24 30.93 4.29 -35.77
N GLY A 25 31.27 3.20 -35.07
CA GLY A 25 32.36 2.32 -35.47
C GLY A 25 32.14 1.69 -36.86
N LEU A 26 30.90 1.23 -37.13
CA LEU A 26 30.59 0.66 -38.43
C LEU A 26 30.60 1.71 -39.56
N TYR A 27 30.08 2.90 -39.32
CA TYR A 27 30.09 3.99 -40.29
C TYR A 27 31.54 4.30 -40.72
N TYR A 28 32.42 4.58 -39.76
CA TYR A 28 33.81 4.85 -40.06
C TYR A 28 34.55 3.65 -40.66
N GLY A 29 34.21 2.44 -40.22
CA GLY A 29 34.80 1.22 -40.77
C GLY A 29 34.45 0.99 -42.24
N ILE A 30 33.18 1.22 -42.61
CA ILE A 30 32.73 1.11 -44.00
C ILE A 30 33.32 2.24 -44.86
N ASP A 31 33.28 3.48 -44.39
CA ASP A 31 33.89 4.62 -45.11
C ASP A 31 35.39 4.38 -45.37
N TRP A 32 36.14 3.92 -44.35
CA TRP A 32 37.52 3.56 -44.49
C TRP A 32 37.73 2.43 -45.51
N ALA A 33 36.97 1.36 -45.45
CA ALA A 33 37.07 0.21 -46.38
C ALA A 33 36.78 0.64 -47.81
N LEU A 34 35.72 1.44 -48.07
CA LEU A 34 35.36 1.93 -49.38
C LEU A 34 36.43 2.84 -49.95
N ARG A 35 37.00 3.77 -49.16
CA ARG A 35 38.08 4.65 -49.56
C ARG A 35 39.34 3.86 -49.93
N THR A 36 39.71 2.85 -49.13
CA THR A 36 40.84 1.98 -49.37
C THR A 36 40.67 1.17 -50.67
N GLU A 37 39.50 0.59 -50.89
CA GLU A 37 39.17 -0.14 -52.12
C GLU A 37 39.26 0.77 -53.34
N MET A 38 38.75 2.02 -53.24
CA MET A 38 38.84 3.00 -54.33
C MET A 38 40.31 3.41 -54.64
N GLU A 39 41.12 3.58 -53.63
CA GLU A 39 42.53 3.91 -53.79
C GLU A 39 43.30 2.74 -54.44
N GLU A 40 43.05 1.50 -54.03
CA GLU A 40 43.64 0.29 -54.64
C GLU A 40 43.29 0.20 -56.14
N GLN A 41 42.02 0.45 -56.49
CA GLN A 41 41.58 0.46 -57.88
C GLN A 41 42.23 1.57 -58.72
N LEU A 42 42.35 2.77 -58.16
CA LEU A 42 43.05 3.88 -58.81
C LEU A 42 44.54 3.61 -58.96
N GLN A 43 45.20 3.01 -57.97
CA GLN A 43 46.59 2.59 -58.04
C GLN A 43 46.78 1.45 -59.06
N GLY A 44 45.87 0.49 -59.13
CA GLY A 44 45.88 -0.57 -60.15
C GLY A 44 45.84 0.01 -61.59
N ARG A 45 44.91 0.98 -61.83
CA ARG A 45 44.85 1.70 -63.11
C ARG A 45 46.10 2.52 -63.39
N ARG A 46 46.67 3.20 -62.38
CA ARG A 46 47.96 3.90 -62.49
C ARG A 46 49.06 2.94 -62.94
N LYS A 47 49.19 1.77 -62.31
CA LYS A 47 50.21 0.77 -62.67
C LYS A 47 50.02 0.27 -64.11
N GLU A 48 48.79 -0.05 -64.49
CA GLU A 48 48.46 -0.46 -65.84
C GLU A 48 48.89 0.60 -66.88
N LEU A 49 48.57 1.88 -66.65
CA LEU A 49 48.95 3.00 -67.54
C LEU A 49 50.47 3.17 -67.62
N LEU A 50 51.17 3.06 -66.47
CA LEU A 50 52.65 3.13 -66.44
C LEU A 50 53.31 1.98 -67.19
N ASP A 51 52.79 0.72 -67.06
CA ASP A 51 53.31 -0.44 -67.75
C ASP A 51 53.08 -0.36 -69.28
N ARG A 52 51.87 0.12 -69.68
CA ARG A 52 51.58 0.39 -71.12
C ARG A 52 52.48 1.55 -71.68
N ALA A 53 52.77 2.55 -70.86
CA ALA A 53 53.71 3.62 -71.26
C ALA A 53 55.12 3.08 -71.47
N ARG A 54 55.64 2.25 -70.60
CA ARG A 54 56.93 1.58 -70.70
C ARG A 54 56.99 0.64 -71.91
N ALA A 55 55.95 -0.08 -72.21
CA ALA A 55 55.80 -0.98 -73.34
C ALA A 55 55.67 -0.22 -74.68
N ASN A 56 55.55 1.09 -74.70
CA ASN A 56 55.28 1.96 -75.87
C ASN A 56 53.93 1.61 -76.55
N GLN A 57 52.92 1.11 -75.74
CA GLN A 57 51.60 0.71 -76.19
C GLN A 57 50.53 1.75 -75.88
N LEU A 58 50.93 2.93 -75.47
CA LEU A 58 49.99 4.01 -75.22
C LEU A 58 49.50 4.64 -76.56
N PRO A 59 48.15 4.91 -76.66
CA PRO A 59 47.64 5.72 -77.74
C PRO A 59 48.24 7.15 -77.71
N SER A 60 48.05 7.89 -78.79
CA SER A 60 48.52 9.29 -78.86
C SER A 60 47.93 10.11 -77.66
N VAL A 61 48.75 11.11 -77.20
CA VAL A 61 48.27 11.98 -76.07
C VAL A 61 46.98 12.68 -76.39
N ALA A 62 46.66 12.96 -77.68
CA ALA A 62 45.35 13.51 -78.07
C ALA A 62 44.21 12.54 -77.78
N LEU A 63 44.38 11.23 -78.04
CA LEU A 63 43.37 10.22 -77.76
C LEU A 63 43.27 9.88 -76.26
N LEU A 64 44.41 9.96 -75.53
CA LEU A 64 44.41 9.84 -74.07
C LEU A 64 43.72 11.01 -73.41
N ALA A 65 43.83 12.23 -73.97
CA ALA A 65 43.18 13.43 -73.44
C ALA A 65 41.64 13.43 -73.64
N THR A 66 41.12 12.62 -74.57
CA THR A 66 39.66 12.43 -74.70
C THR A 66 39.13 11.41 -73.70
N LEU A 67 39.96 10.53 -73.14
CA LEU A 67 39.58 9.49 -72.24
C LEU A 67 39.98 9.79 -70.79
N LEU A 68 40.97 10.64 -70.57
CA LEU A 68 41.56 10.93 -69.26
C LEU A 68 41.78 12.46 -69.14
N ASP A 69 41.71 12.99 -67.89
CA ASP A 69 42.09 14.39 -67.65
C ASP A 69 43.61 14.52 -67.64
N ILE A 70 44.16 15.10 -68.69
CA ILE A 70 45.59 15.27 -68.91
C ILE A 70 45.96 16.77 -68.90
N SER A 71 46.98 17.10 -68.14
CA SER A 71 47.56 18.48 -68.10
C SER A 71 49.04 18.47 -68.42
N ARG A 72 49.55 19.48 -69.17
CA ARG A 72 50.97 19.73 -69.34
C ARG A 72 51.59 20.53 -68.21
N GLN A 73 50.69 21.17 -67.37
CA GLN A 73 51.12 21.92 -66.20
C GLN A 73 51.29 20.98 -65.02
N PRO A 74 52.33 21.19 -64.15
CA PRO A 74 52.51 20.42 -62.91
C PRO A 74 51.23 20.50 -62.05
N ARG A 75 50.78 19.34 -61.56
CA ARG A 75 49.70 19.22 -60.59
C ARG A 75 50.22 18.50 -59.33
N PRO A 76 49.62 18.74 -58.14
CA PRO A 76 50.05 18.02 -56.93
C PRO A 76 49.84 16.51 -57.13
N GLU A 77 50.93 15.74 -56.87
CA GLU A 77 50.87 14.27 -56.96
C GLU A 77 50.20 13.67 -55.75
N GLY A 78 49.49 12.60 -55.97
CA GLY A 78 48.86 11.83 -54.90
C GLY A 78 47.33 11.81 -54.98
N PHE A 79 46.72 11.34 -53.86
CA PHE A 79 45.29 11.28 -53.70
C PHE A 79 44.73 12.60 -53.18
N HIS A 80 43.69 13.10 -53.81
CA HIS A 80 42.94 14.29 -53.38
C HIS A 80 41.47 14.08 -53.57
N ASP A 81 40.63 14.68 -52.69
CA ASP A 81 39.20 14.72 -52.87
C ASP A 81 38.84 16.03 -53.63
N THR A 82 37.92 15.92 -54.58
CA THR A 82 37.40 17.03 -55.37
C THR A 82 35.94 16.88 -55.57
N VAL A 83 35.24 18.00 -55.77
CA VAL A 83 33.82 18.00 -56.08
C VAL A 83 33.66 18.54 -57.50
N LEU A 84 33.01 17.76 -58.34
CA LEU A 84 32.78 18.13 -59.75
C LEU A 84 31.26 18.12 -60.04
N LEU A 85 30.88 19.02 -60.96
CA LEU A 85 29.50 19.03 -61.44
C LEU A 85 29.30 17.85 -62.37
N ASP A 86 28.29 16.98 -62.06
CA ASP A 86 27.90 15.92 -62.97
C ASP A 86 27.08 16.58 -64.15
N PRO A 87 27.52 16.35 -65.38
CA PRO A 87 26.86 16.98 -66.54
C PRO A 87 25.48 16.39 -66.81
N ILE A 88 25.11 15.22 -66.29
CA ILE A 88 23.85 14.55 -66.53
C ILE A 88 22.84 14.89 -65.44
N GLU A 89 23.25 14.78 -64.19
CA GLU A 89 22.33 15.00 -63.00
C GLU A 89 22.36 16.46 -62.52
N HIS A 90 23.29 17.29 -63.01
CA HIS A 90 23.47 18.69 -62.63
C HIS A 90 23.74 18.89 -61.13
N GLU A 91 24.28 17.87 -60.47
CA GLU A 91 24.62 17.88 -59.06
C GLU A 91 26.13 17.92 -58.84
N MET A 92 26.54 18.44 -57.67
CA MET A 92 27.95 18.52 -57.28
C MET A 92 28.34 17.19 -56.65
N VAL A 93 29.10 16.38 -57.41
CA VAL A 93 29.44 15.00 -57.04
C VAL A 93 30.87 14.94 -56.44
N PRO A 94 31.07 14.39 -55.25
CA PRO A 94 32.39 14.17 -54.70
C PRO A 94 33.12 13.05 -55.43
N HIS A 95 34.40 13.31 -55.76
CA HIS A 95 35.29 12.34 -56.44
C HIS A 95 36.59 12.20 -55.69
N ARG A 96 37.07 10.95 -55.58
CA ARG A 96 38.46 10.62 -55.20
C ARG A 96 39.30 10.66 -56.46
N GLN A 97 40.37 11.47 -56.52
CA GLN A 97 41.27 11.58 -57.64
C GLN A 97 42.71 11.19 -57.29
N LEU A 98 43.37 10.54 -58.22
CA LEU A 98 44.78 10.23 -58.16
C LEU A 98 45.48 10.95 -59.32
N THR A 99 46.43 11.83 -59.02
CA THR A 99 47.21 12.56 -60.00
C THR A 99 48.67 12.07 -59.98
N PHE A 100 49.24 11.77 -61.14
CA PHE A 100 50.59 11.32 -61.28
C PHE A 100 51.17 11.73 -62.59
N PRO A 101 52.57 11.88 -62.68
CA PRO A 101 53.28 12.16 -63.93
C PRO A 101 53.39 10.92 -64.77
N LEU A 102 53.14 11.03 -66.09
CA LEU A 102 53.25 9.96 -67.07
C LEU A 102 54.17 10.46 -68.22
N SER A 103 55.31 9.73 -68.45
CA SER A 103 56.25 10.03 -69.54
C SER A 103 55.77 9.32 -70.80
N VAL A 104 55.49 10.09 -71.90
CA VAL A 104 55.12 9.56 -73.20
C VAL A 104 56.25 9.85 -74.17
N ARG A 105 56.65 8.84 -74.92
CA ARG A 105 57.82 8.91 -75.87
C ARG A 105 57.56 10.00 -76.90
N GLY A 106 58.54 10.89 -77.02
CA GLY A 106 58.50 12.01 -77.99
C GLY A 106 57.76 13.27 -77.55
N GLN A 107 57.21 13.27 -76.30
CA GLN A 107 56.60 14.40 -75.67
C GLN A 107 57.08 14.48 -74.22
N GLY A 108 57.13 15.68 -73.62
CA GLY A 108 57.50 15.81 -72.23
C GLY A 108 56.56 15.13 -71.25
N PRO A 109 56.83 15.08 -69.96
CA PRO A 109 55.99 14.48 -68.96
C PRO A 109 54.66 15.20 -68.94
N VAL A 110 53.55 14.35 -68.96
CA VAL A 110 52.15 14.81 -68.82
C VAL A 110 51.55 14.38 -67.49
N TRP A 111 50.77 15.22 -66.90
CA TRP A 111 50.09 14.91 -65.65
C TRP A 111 48.71 14.24 -65.97
N VAL A 112 48.51 13.02 -65.50
CA VAL A 112 47.28 12.27 -65.63
C VAL A 112 46.53 12.28 -64.34
N THR A 113 45.24 12.62 -64.39
CA THR A 113 44.33 12.54 -63.26
C THR A 113 43.29 11.48 -63.49
N LEU A 114 43.32 10.43 -62.68
CA LEU A 114 42.24 9.41 -62.62
C LEU A 114 41.25 9.83 -61.59
N ARG A 115 39.97 9.69 -61.89
CA ARG A 115 38.87 10.05 -60.96
C ARG A 115 37.91 8.90 -60.81
N LYS A 116 37.35 8.79 -59.58
CA LYS A 116 36.26 7.86 -59.26
C LYS A 116 35.24 8.56 -58.40
N SER A 117 33.95 8.46 -58.76
CA SER A 117 32.87 9.04 -58.02
C SER A 117 32.69 8.35 -56.65
N LEU A 118 32.45 9.15 -55.63
CA LEU A 118 32.11 8.72 -54.27
C LEU A 118 30.60 8.57 -54.05
N VAL A 119 29.74 8.90 -55.02
CA VAL A 119 28.26 8.85 -54.90
C VAL A 119 27.79 7.45 -54.50
N VAL A 120 28.32 6.41 -55.17
CA VAL A 120 27.96 5.01 -54.86
C VAL A 120 28.33 4.66 -53.40
N ALA A 121 29.37 5.25 -52.87
CA ALA A 121 29.77 5.02 -51.47
C ALA A 121 28.83 5.75 -50.48
N GLU A 122 28.41 6.99 -50.80
CA GLU A 122 27.47 7.76 -49.98
C GLU A 122 26.08 7.13 -49.97
N ASP A 123 25.56 6.68 -51.08
CA ASP A 123 24.31 5.99 -51.19
C ASP A 123 24.32 4.67 -50.40
N LEU A 124 25.41 3.91 -50.54
CA LEU A 124 25.57 2.66 -49.76
C LEU A 124 25.62 2.93 -48.27
N LEU A 125 26.34 3.98 -47.82
CA LEU A 125 26.35 4.37 -46.40
C LEU A 125 24.97 4.79 -45.93
N GLY A 126 24.20 5.52 -46.74
CA GLY A 126 22.82 5.89 -46.46
C GLY A 126 21.91 4.68 -46.25
N VAL A 127 21.99 3.68 -47.15
CA VAL A 127 21.22 2.43 -47.05
C VAL A 127 21.63 1.64 -45.81
N VAL A 128 22.91 1.48 -45.54
CA VAL A 128 23.44 0.79 -44.37
C VAL A 128 22.96 1.46 -43.08
N LEU A 129 23.05 2.79 -43.00
CA LEU A 129 22.54 3.55 -41.85
C LEU A 129 21.04 3.37 -41.65
N GLY A 130 20.26 3.42 -42.75
CA GLY A 130 18.82 3.18 -42.72
C GLY A 130 18.45 1.79 -42.17
N VAL A 131 19.11 0.75 -42.68
CA VAL A 131 18.93 -0.64 -42.20
C VAL A 131 19.32 -0.76 -40.72
N MET A 132 20.41 -0.16 -40.29
CA MET A 132 20.85 -0.16 -38.90
C MET A 132 19.83 0.50 -37.98
N LEU A 133 19.33 1.68 -38.34
CA LEU A 133 18.29 2.35 -37.57
C LEU A 133 17.00 1.52 -37.47
N GLY A 134 16.63 0.85 -38.58
CA GLY A 134 15.51 -0.08 -38.60
C GLY A 134 15.67 -1.26 -37.64
N VAL A 135 16.84 -1.89 -37.67
CA VAL A 135 17.21 -3.00 -36.73
C VAL A 135 17.21 -2.52 -35.30
N LEU A 136 17.78 -1.32 -35.02
CA LEU A 136 17.73 -0.72 -33.68
C LEU A 136 16.30 -0.55 -33.18
N ALA A 137 15.45 0.08 -33.99
CA ALA A 137 14.07 0.32 -33.63
C ALA A 137 13.34 -0.99 -33.31
N LEU A 138 13.58 -2.03 -34.11
CA LEU A 138 13.00 -3.37 -33.89
C LEU A 138 13.52 -4.02 -32.60
N LEU A 139 14.82 -3.94 -32.35
CA LEU A 139 15.42 -4.47 -31.12
C LEU A 139 14.91 -3.74 -29.88
N LEU A 140 14.89 -2.41 -29.88
CA LEU A 140 14.37 -1.62 -28.76
C LEU A 140 12.89 -1.89 -28.51
N GLY A 141 12.08 -1.95 -29.57
CA GLY A 141 10.67 -2.32 -29.51
C GLY A 141 10.48 -3.73 -28.93
N GLY A 142 11.25 -4.69 -29.40
CA GLY A 142 11.26 -6.07 -28.90
C GLY A 142 11.62 -6.15 -27.41
N VAL A 143 12.68 -5.49 -26.99
CA VAL A 143 13.08 -5.42 -25.57
C VAL A 143 11.97 -4.83 -24.70
N VAL A 144 11.34 -3.74 -25.13
CA VAL A 144 10.24 -3.12 -24.40
C VAL A 144 9.03 -4.07 -24.27
N LEU A 145 8.64 -4.71 -25.36
CA LEU A 145 7.51 -5.64 -25.39
C LEU A 145 7.76 -6.86 -24.51
N ILE A 146 8.93 -7.51 -24.68
CA ILE A 146 9.30 -8.68 -23.89
C ILE A 146 9.37 -8.34 -22.41
N ASN A 147 10.02 -7.22 -22.05
CA ASN A 147 10.14 -6.79 -20.67
C ASN A 147 8.78 -6.49 -20.04
N ARG A 148 7.89 -5.82 -20.80
CA ARG A 148 6.52 -5.53 -20.33
C ARG A 148 5.71 -6.80 -20.10
N TRP A 149 5.79 -7.76 -21.00
CA TRP A 149 5.09 -9.05 -20.92
C TRP A 149 5.64 -9.90 -19.77
N LEU A 150 6.95 -10.10 -19.74
CA LEU A 150 7.64 -10.92 -18.73
C LEU A 150 7.43 -10.37 -17.32
N SER A 151 7.59 -9.06 -17.18
CA SER A 151 7.36 -8.35 -15.93
C SER A 151 5.92 -8.48 -15.43
N GLY A 152 4.93 -8.31 -16.31
CA GLY A 152 3.53 -8.51 -15.96
C GLY A 152 3.28 -9.89 -15.35
N ARG A 153 3.87 -10.93 -15.96
CA ARG A 153 3.72 -12.34 -15.59
C ARG A 153 4.50 -12.68 -14.31
N MET A 154 5.74 -12.25 -14.20
CA MET A 154 6.60 -12.55 -13.04
C MET A 154 6.13 -11.89 -11.75
N TRP A 155 5.63 -10.64 -11.81
CA TRP A 155 5.18 -9.91 -10.62
C TRP A 155 3.71 -10.13 -10.26
N ALA A 156 2.94 -10.84 -11.09
CA ALA A 156 1.54 -11.15 -10.79
C ALA A 156 1.37 -11.93 -9.49
N PRO A 157 2.16 -12.98 -9.18
CA PRO A 157 2.08 -13.70 -7.91
C PRO A 157 2.34 -12.81 -6.71
N PHE A 158 3.38 -11.99 -6.74
CA PHE A 158 3.69 -11.04 -5.66
C PHE A 158 2.55 -10.06 -5.38
N ARG A 159 1.92 -9.52 -6.45
CA ARG A 159 0.75 -8.63 -6.27
C ARG A 159 -0.44 -9.34 -5.63
N ARG A 160 -0.66 -10.62 -5.96
CA ARG A 160 -1.71 -11.44 -5.32
C ARG A 160 -1.39 -11.67 -3.85
N THR A 161 -0.16 -12.05 -3.50
CA THR A 161 0.30 -12.19 -2.11
C THR A 161 0.07 -10.90 -1.32
N LEU A 162 0.45 -9.74 -1.89
CA LEU A 162 0.27 -8.44 -1.24
C LEU A 162 -1.22 -8.08 -1.07
N ALA A 163 -2.07 -8.41 -2.05
CA ALA A 163 -3.51 -8.19 -1.95
C ALA A 163 -4.14 -9.08 -0.86
N SER A 164 -3.77 -10.36 -0.80
CA SER A 164 -4.23 -11.30 0.24
C SER A 164 -3.77 -10.84 1.63
N LEU A 165 -2.53 -10.37 1.77
CA LEU A 165 -2.01 -9.86 3.05
C LEU A 165 -2.74 -8.60 3.51
N ARG A 166 -3.10 -7.69 2.59
CA ARG A 166 -3.89 -6.48 2.92
C ARG A 166 -5.32 -6.78 3.32
N ALA A 167 -5.90 -7.85 2.78
CA ALA A 167 -7.25 -8.29 3.11
C ALA A 167 -7.29 -9.24 4.32
N TYR A 168 -6.10 -9.64 4.83
CA TYR A 168 -6.00 -10.56 5.93
C TYR A 168 -6.47 -9.92 7.24
N ASP A 169 -7.41 -10.59 7.90
CA ASP A 169 -7.96 -10.21 9.20
C ASP A 169 -7.73 -11.36 10.20
N LEU A 170 -6.84 -11.14 11.16
CA LEU A 170 -6.52 -12.10 12.21
C LEU A 170 -7.75 -12.51 13.03
N GLN A 171 -8.76 -11.63 13.13
CA GLN A 171 -9.97 -11.89 13.91
C GLN A 171 -10.85 -12.98 13.30
N GLN A 172 -10.62 -13.40 12.05
CA GLN A 172 -11.33 -14.50 11.42
C GLN A 172 -10.83 -15.87 11.89
N HIS A 173 -9.77 -15.94 12.70
CA HIS A 173 -9.18 -17.17 13.26
C HIS A 173 -8.77 -18.19 12.19
N GLN A 174 -8.47 -17.74 10.98
CA GLN A 174 -8.01 -18.62 9.90
C GLN A 174 -6.61 -18.21 9.49
N PRO A 175 -5.67 -19.15 9.38
CA PRO A 175 -4.34 -18.85 8.91
C PRO A 175 -4.38 -18.40 7.45
N LEU A 176 -3.44 -17.54 7.06
CA LEU A 176 -3.26 -17.12 5.69
C LEU A 176 -2.83 -18.33 4.86
N THR A 177 -3.51 -18.56 3.73
CA THR A 177 -3.19 -19.64 2.78
C THR A 177 -2.78 -19.03 1.46
N LEU A 178 -1.48 -18.86 1.25
CA LEU A 178 -0.90 -18.34 0.02
C LEU A 178 -0.46 -19.50 -0.87
N PRO A 179 -0.75 -19.47 -2.19
CA PRO A 179 -0.33 -20.50 -3.11
C PRO A 179 1.19 -20.47 -3.32
N THR A 180 1.77 -21.59 -3.77
CA THR A 180 3.18 -21.67 -4.13
C THR A 180 3.37 -21.14 -5.57
N PRO A 181 4.01 -20.00 -5.80
CA PRO A 181 4.26 -19.47 -7.13
C PRO A 181 5.44 -20.20 -7.80
N ALA A 182 5.57 -20.05 -9.14
CA ALA A 182 6.66 -20.64 -9.90
C ALA A 182 8.03 -19.99 -9.64
N VAL A 183 8.07 -18.76 -9.12
CA VAL A 183 9.31 -18.05 -8.76
C VAL A 183 9.72 -18.47 -7.36
N ALA A 184 10.93 -19.03 -7.23
CA ALA A 184 11.41 -19.62 -5.96
C ALA A 184 11.42 -18.64 -4.80
N GLU A 185 11.87 -17.41 -5.02
CA GLU A 185 11.92 -16.37 -4.00
C GLU A 185 10.53 -15.97 -3.47
N PHE A 186 9.53 -15.98 -4.34
CA PHE A 186 8.14 -15.73 -3.92
C PHE A 186 7.51 -16.96 -3.27
N ALA A 187 7.94 -18.17 -3.64
CA ALA A 187 7.51 -19.39 -2.98
C ALA A 187 8.02 -19.45 -1.53
N GLU A 188 9.28 -19.12 -1.31
CA GLU A 188 9.89 -19.03 0.01
C GLU A 188 9.23 -17.94 0.87
N LEU A 189 8.98 -16.76 0.29
CA LEU A 189 8.24 -15.69 0.95
C LEU A 189 6.84 -16.15 1.38
N ASN A 190 6.08 -16.80 0.50
CA ASN A 190 4.72 -17.26 0.79
C ASN A 190 4.73 -18.34 1.87
N LEU A 191 5.72 -19.22 1.87
CA LEU A 191 5.89 -20.26 2.88
C LEU A 191 6.19 -19.65 4.25
N ALA A 192 7.08 -18.67 4.31
CA ALA A 192 7.38 -17.93 5.53
C ALA A 192 6.16 -17.17 6.08
N LEU A 193 5.40 -16.50 5.20
CA LEU A 193 4.17 -15.79 5.57
C LEU A 193 3.07 -16.73 6.07
N ASN A 194 2.88 -17.88 5.42
CA ASN A 194 1.94 -18.90 5.87
C ASN A 194 2.31 -19.43 7.27
N GLY A 195 3.58 -19.76 7.49
CA GLY A 195 4.09 -20.23 8.79
C GLY A 195 3.96 -19.17 9.88
N LEU A 196 4.26 -17.91 9.58
CA LEU A 196 4.10 -16.80 10.51
C LEU A 196 2.61 -16.60 10.87
N SER A 197 1.74 -16.64 9.88
CA SER A 197 0.29 -16.50 10.09
C SER A 197 -0.29 -17.64 10.94
N GLN A 198 0.17 -18.89 10.72
CA GLN A 198 -0.25 -20.04 11.54
C GLN A 198 0.14 -19.87 13.01
N ARG A 199 1.39 -19.44 13.29
CA ARG A 199 1.86 -19.17 14.64
C ARG A 199 1.05 -18.05 15.29
N LEU A 200 0.81 -16.98 14.56
CA LEU A 200 0.08 -15.80 15.04
C LEU A 200 -1.36 -16.14 15.43
N VAL A 201 -2.04 -16.99 14.65
CA VAL A 201 -3.39 -17.50 14.97
C VAL A 201 -3.33 -18.36 16.20
N ALA A 202 -2.38 -19.30 16.30
CA ALA A 202 -2.24 -20.17 17.46
C ALA A 202 -1.94 -19.38 18.74
N ASP A 203 -1.01 -18.42 18.70
CA ASP A 203 -0.69 -17.57 19.84
C ASP A 203 -1.88 -16.73 20.29
N TYR A 204 -2.67 -16.22 19.32
CA TYR A 204 -3.89 -15.47 19.60
C TYR A 204 -4.95 -16.35 20.26
N GLU A 205 -5.14 -17.59 19.80
CA GLU A 205 -6.06 -18.55 20.42
C GLU A 205 -5.61 -18.94 21.83
N HIS A 206 -4.33 -19.20 22.04
CA HIS A 206 -3.78 -19.48 23.37
C HIS A 206 -3.97 -18.30 24.34
N LEU A 207 -3.70 -17.07 23.87
CA LEU A 207 -3.92 -15.87 24.69
C LEU A 207 -5.39 -15.68 25.06
N ARG A 208 -6.30 -15.94 24.10
CA ARG A 208 -7.73 -15.89 24.30
C ARG A 208 -8.20 -16.92 25.33
N GLU A 209 -7.74 -18.16 25.23
CA GLU A 209 -8.07 -19.23 26.17
C GLU A 209 -7.50 -18.92 27.55
N PHE A 210 -6.24 -18.48 27.63
CA PHE A 210 -5.62 -18.07 28.88
C PHE A 210 -6.38 -16.96 29.58
N THR A 211 -6.78 -15.91 28.86
CA THR A 211 -7.54 -14.78 29.44
C THR A 211 -8.92 -15.20 29.91
N ALA A 212 -9.62 -16.09 29.18
CA ALA A 212 -10.91 -16.62 29.56
C ALA A 212 -10.80 -17.49 30.83
N ASN A 213 -9.82 -18.39 30.88
CA ASN A 213 -9.61 -19.29 32.01
C ASN A 213 -9.17 -18.51 33.28
N ALA A 214 -8.22 -17.57 33.14
CA ALA A 214 -7.79 -16.71 34.23
C ALA A 214 -8.96 -15.91 34.82
N ALA A 215 -9.89 -15.45 33.97
CA ALA A 215 -11.08 -14.75 34.41
C ALA A 215 -12.01 -15.64 35.26
N HIS A 216 -12.22 -16.89 34.87
CA HIS A 216 -13.03 -17.84 35.65
C HIS A 216 -12.35 -18.28 36.95
N GLU A 217 -11.06 -18.60 36.90
CA GLU A 217 -10.28 -19.05 38.02
C GLU A 217 -10.10 -18.00 39.15
N THR A 218 -10.12 -16.71 38.78
CA THR A 218 -10.08 -15.61 39.76
C THR A 218 -11.46 -15.23 40.30
N GLN A 219 -12.53 -15.46 39.56
CA GLN A 219 -13.91 -15.17 40.02
C GLN A 219 -14.34 -16.04 41.18
N THR A 220 -13.98 -17.34 41.18
CA THR A 220 -14.35 -18.31 42.20
C THR A 220 -13.83 -17.97 43.60
N PRO A 221 -12.51 -17.72 43.81
CA PRO A 221 -11.98 -17.36 45.13
C PRO A 221 -12.52 -16.01 45.64
N LEU A 222 -12.79 -15.05 44.70
CA LEU A 222 -13.42 -13.80 45.08
C LEU A 222 -14.85 -14.00 45.61
N ALA A 223 -15.64 -14.87 44.98
CA ALA A 223 -17.00 -15.19 45.42
C ALA A 223 -16.96 -15.88 46.80
N ILE A 224 -16.00 -16.79 47.02
CA ILE A 224 -15.82 -17.45 48.31
C ILE A 224 -15.46 -16.43 49.40
N MET A 225 -14.50 -15.54 49.12
CA MET A 225 -14.09 -14.48 50.08
C MET A 225 -15.28 -13.55 50.42
N GLN A 226 -16.12 -13.19 49.42
CA GLN A 226 -17.31 -12.40 49.65
C GLN A 226 -18.31 -13.12 50.55
N ALA A 227 -18.63 -14.38 50.28
CA ALA A 227 -19.54 -15.17 51.08
C ALA A 227 -19.04 -15.35 52.54
N GLN A 228 -17.75 -15.58 52.74
CA GLN A 228 -17.17 -15.70 54.09
C GLN A 228 -17.25 -14.36 54.84
N LEU A 229 -16.93 -13.25 54.19
CA LEU A 229 -17.04 -11.91 54.80
C LEU A 229 -18.48 -11.54 55.13
N GLU A 230 -19.47 -11.92 54.28
CA GLU A 230 -20.89 -11.76 54.58
C GLU A 230 -21.32 -12.53 55.81
N GLN A 231 -20.84 -13.79 55.94
CA GLN A 231 -21.08 -14.59 57.15
C GLN A 231 -20.46 -13.94 58.39
N LEU A 232 -19.23 -13.40 58.32
CA LEU A 232 -18.60 -12.71 59.44
C LEU A 232 -19.37 -11.47 59.85
N LEU A 233 -19.96 -10.70 58.91
CA LEU A 233 -20.81 -9.53 59.20
C LEU A 233 -22.10 -9.89 59.93
N GLN A 234 -22.56 -11.14 59.80
CA GLN A 234 -23.77 -11.63 60.47
C GLN A 234 -23.49 -12.21 61.89
N VAL A 235 -22.22 -12.34 62.28
CA VAL A 235 -21.85 -12.85 63.65
C VAL A 235 -22.07 -11.71 64.65
N PRO A 236 -23.03 -11.86 65.61
CA PRO A 236 -23.36 -10.76 66.54
C PRO A 236 -22.19 -10.22 67.32
N SER A 237 -21.32 -11.06 67.80
CA SER A 237 -20.11 -10.68 68.55
C SER A 237 -19.10 -9.84 67.76
N LEU A 238 -19.04 -10.01 66.45
CA LEU A 238 -18.19 -9.20 65.53
C LEU A 238 -18.90 -7.95 65.05
N ALA A 239 -20.23 -8.02 64.85
CA ALA A 239 -21.00 -6.87 64.42
C ALA A 239 -21.11 -5.77 65.51
N GLU A 240 -21.10 -6.18 66.78
CA GLU A 240 -21.16 -5.27 67.93
C GLU A 240 -19.79 -4.82 68.42
N ASP A 241 -18.69 -5.43 67.93
CA ASP A 241 -17.31 -5.03 68.31
C ASP A 241 -16.91 -3.75 67.53
N PRO A 242 -16.67 -2.62 68.27
CA PRO A 242 -16.32 -1.35 67.61
C PRO A 242 -14.99 -1.36 66.83
N ALA A 243 -14.09 -2.32 67.14
CA ALA A 243 -12.83 -2.46 66.45
C ALA A 243 -12.91 -3.45 65.26
N ALA A 244 -13.65 -4.56 65.38
CA ALA A 244 -13.76 -5.61 64.38
C ALA A 244 -14.72 -5.26 63.27
N ALA A 245 -15.91 -4.71 63.55
CA ALA A 245 -16.95 -4.41 62.60
C ALA A 245 -16.46 -3.51 61.44
N PRO A 246 -15.76 -2.37 61.69
CA PRO A 246 -15.23 -1.51 60.62
C PRO A 246 -14.19 -2.23 59.75
N LEU A 247 -13.35 -3.11 60.31
CA LEU A 247 -12.33 -3.86 59.56
C LEU A 247 -12.98 -4.90 58.63
N VAL A 248 -13.95 -5.66 59.12
CA VAL A 248 -14.68 -6.62 58.29
C VAL A 248 -15.46 -5.92 57.18
N ALA A 249 -16.13 -4.77 57.47
CA ALA A 249 -16.81 -3.98 56.48
C ALA A 249 -15.85 -3.39 55.43
N ALA A 250 -14.65 -2.96 55.85
CA ALA A 250 -13.63 -2.48 54.90
C ALA A 250 -13.10 -3.59 54.01
N LEU A 251 -12.84 -4.81 54.55
CA LEU A 251 -12.43 -5.98 53.77
C LEU A 251 -13.53 -6.40 52.76
N TYR A 252 -14.78 -6.45 53.24
CA TYR A 252 -15.91 -6.75 52.33
C TYR A 252 -16.01 -5.74 51.20
N GLY A 253 -15.94 -4.45 51.50
CA GLY A 253 -15.92 -3.38 50.51
C GLY A 253 -14.75 -3.48 49.52
N ALA A 254 -13.55 -3.86 50.01
CA ALA A 254 -12.40 -4.07 49.14
C ALA A 254 -12.59 -5.28 48.21
N THR A 255 -13.15 -6.38 48.72
CA THR A 255 -13.42 -7.58 47.94
C THR A 255 -14.50 -7.34 46.87
N LEU A 256 -15.57 -6.59 47.22
CA LEU A 256 -16.56 -6.15 46.24
C LEU A 256 -15.97 -5.29 45.14
N ARG A 257 -15.09 -4.36 45.47
CA ARG A 257 -14.39 -3.53 44.47
C ARG A 257 -13.53 -4.39 43.55
N LEU A 258 -12.80 -5.35 44.10
CA LEU A 258 -11.96 -6.26 43.31
C LEU A 258 -12.80 -7.14 42.38
N SER A 259 -13.93 -7.68 42.85
CA SER A 259 -14.87 -8.46 42.05
C SER A 259 -15.45 -7.66 40.87
N ARG A 260 -15.89 -6.43 41.12
CA ARG A 260 -16.40 -5.54 40.05
C ARG A 260 -15.31 -5.19 39.04
N LEU A 261 -14.08 -4.93 39.50
CA LEU A 261 -12.93 -4.68 38.62
C LEU A 261 -12.65 -5.88 37.74
N HIS A 262 -12.61 -7.06 38.34
CA HIS A 262 -12.37 -8.31 37.64
C HIS A 262 -13.46 -8.59 36.57
N GLN A 263 -14.75 -8.45 36.93
CA GLN A 263 -15.88 -8.60 35.98
C GLN A 263 -15.78 -7.62 34.82
N ALA A 264 -15.43 -6.35 35.09
CA ALA A 264 -15.29 -5.33 34.06
C ALA A 264 -14.13 -5.65 33.10
N LEU A 265 -12.98 -6.08 33.62
CA LEU A 265 -11.82 -6.48 32.81
C LEU A 265 -12.10 -7.74 31.98
N SER A 266 -12.76 -8.74 32.59
CA SER A 266 -13.20 -9.94 31.89
C SER A 266 -14.16 -9.62 30.73
N LEU A 267 -15.12 -8.72 30.97
CA LEU A 267 -16.06 -8.29 29.94
C LEU A 267 -15.34 -7.57 28.80
N LEU A 268 -14.42 -6.64 29.11
CA LEU A 268 -13.61 -5.95 28.11
C LEU A 268 -12.79 -6.94 27.28
N SER A 269 -12.11 -7.89 27.91
CA SER A 269 -11.36 -8.93 27.23
C SER A 269 -12.26 -9.78 26.30
N LYS A 270 -13.45 -10.18 26.77
CA LYS A 270 -14.41 -10.93 25.95
C LYS A 270 -14.92 -10.15 24.73
N ILE A 271 -15.13 -8.82 24.88
CA ILE A 271 -15.54 -7.97 23.76
C ILE A 271 -14.38 -7.82 22.76
N GLU A 272 -13.17 -7.54 23.23
CA GLU A 272 -11.96 -7.42 22.38
C GLU A 272 -11.70 -8.70 21.59
N ASN A 273 -11.87 -9.84 22.24
CA ASN A 273 -11.71 -11.17 21.64
C ASN A 273 -12.94 -11.65 20.85
N ARG A 274 -13.91 -10.77 20.57
CA ARG A 274 -15.15 -11.07 19.83
C ARG A 274 -15.89 -12.33 20.32
N GLN A 275 -15.94 -12.56 21.61
CA GLN A 275 -16.60 -13.73 22.21
C GLN A 275 -18.13 -13.62 22.29
N PHE A 276 -18.75 -12.64 21.62
CA PHE A 276 -20.20 -12.43 21.56
C PHE A 276 -20.76 -12.61 20.13
N PRO A 277 -20.68 -13.82 19.53
CA PRO A 277 -20.97 -14.03 18.11
C PRO A 277 -22.46 -13.91 17.73
N ARG A 278 -23.39 -14.02 18.70
CA ARG A 278 -24.82 -14.05 18.46
C ARG A 278 -25.45 -12.67 18.64
N ALA A 279 -25.50 -11.89 17.57
CA ALA A 279 -26.31 -10.66 17.54
C ALA A 279 -27.76 -11.02 17.17
N VAL A 280 -28.70 -10.78 18.09
CA VAL A 280 -30.15 -10.95 17.91
C VAL A 280 -30.85 -9.59 17.93
N PRO A 281 -32.06 -9.46 17.39
CA PRO A 281 -32.86 -8.25 17.57
C PRO A 281 -33.17 -8.03 19.05
N VAL A 282 -32.77 -6.90 19.62
CA VAL A 282 -33.02 -6.51 21.01
C VAL A 282 -33.87 -5.25 21.01
N ARG A 283 -34.96 -5.25 21.77
CA ARG A 283 -35.84 -4.10 22.04
C ARG A 283 -35.15 -3.20 23.08
N LEU A 284 -34.41 -2.21 22.61
CA LEU A 284 -33.74 -1.26 23.55
C LEU A 284 -34.72 -0.40 24.34
N ASP A 285 -35.87 -0.08 23.76
CA ASP A 285 -36.94 0.65 24.44
C ASP A 285 -37.47 -0.08 25.67
N GLU A 286 -37.79 -1.37 25.55
CA GLU A 286 -38.24 -2.19 26.66
C GLU A 286 -37.15 -2.36 27.72
N LEU A 287 -35.94 -2.70 27.29
CA LEU A 287 -34.79 -2.87 28.18
C LEU A 287 -34.45 -1.59 28.94
N LEU A 288 -34.54 -0.42 28.30
CA LEU A 288 -34.30 0.86 28.94
C LEU A 288 -35.31 1.16 30.04
N VAL A 289 -36.62 0.92 29.78
CA VAL A 289 -37.67 1.09 30.79
C VAL A 289 -37.44 0.19 32.01
N GLU A 290 -37.09 -1.09 31.77
CA GLU A 290 -36.75 -2.03 32.84
C GLU A 290 -35.57 -1.56 33.67
N LYS A 291 -34.48 -1.09 33.01
CA LYS A 291 -33.28 -0.58 33.72
C LYS A 291 -33.52 0.68 34.52
N VAL A 292 -34.36 1.59 34.02
CA VAL A 292 -34.73 2.81 34.76
C VAL A 292 -35.53 2.44 35.98
N ALA A 293 -36.55 1.54 35.86
CA ALA A 293 -37.33 1.06 36.99
C ALA A 293 -36.46 0.40 38.08
N GLN A 294 -35.44 -0.37 37.69
CA GLN A 294 -34.50 -0.95 38.67
C GLN A 294 -33.69 0.11 39.44
N LEU A 295 -33.52 1.32 38.89
CA LEU A 295 -32.77 2.42 39.52
C LEU A 295 -33.66 3.39 40.31
N GLU A 296 -34.99 3.28 40.26
CA GLU A 296 -35.91 4.19 40.98
C GLU A 296 -35.56 4.37 42.48
N PRO A 297 -35.28 3.31 43.27
CA PRO A 297 -34.92 3.47 44.67
C PRO A 297 -33.64 4.33 44.87
N LEU A 298 -32.73 4.27 43.92
CA LEU A 298 -31.50 5.04 43.98
C LEU A 298 -31.72 6.47 43.49
N LEU A 299 -32.59 6.72 42.55
CA LEU A 299 -33.02 8.02 42.08
C LEU A 299 -33.71 8.78 43.22
N ASP A 300 -34.65 8.11 43.93
CA ASP A 300 -35.38 8.67 45.07
C ASP A 300 -34.44 8.98 46.25
N ALA A 301 -33.54 8.07 46.61
CA ALA A 301 -32.55 8.29 47.67
C ALA A 301 -31.61 9.46 47.42
N ARG A 302 -31.42 9.83 46.16
CA ARG A 302 -30.62 10.98 45.73
C ARG A 302 -31.44 12.21 45.39
N GLU A 303 -32.75 12.15 45.50
CA GLU A 303 -33.71 13.21 45.18
C GLU A 303 -33.57 13.71 43.74
N LEU A 304 -33.26 12.79 42.78
CA LEU A 304 -33.03 13.12 41.37
C LEU A 304 -34.39 13.25 40.64
N ARG A 305 -34.53 14.33 39.90
CA ARG A 305 -35.61 14.47 38.93
C ARG A 305 -35.23 13.79 37.64
N TYR A 306 -36.05 12.86 37.14
CA TYR A 306 -35.76 12.22 35.88
C TYR A 306 -36.86 12.43 34.85
N ASP A 307 -36.44 12.54 33.58
CA ASP A 307 -37.31 12.62 32.42
C ASP A 307 -36.94 11.55 31.43
N LEU A 308 -37.93 10.75 30.96
CA LEU A 308 -37.75 9.63 30.09
C LEU A 308 -38.56 9.82 28.81
N ASP A 309 -37.91 10.25 27.74
CA ASP A 309 -38.52 10.43 26.42
C ASP A 309 -38.12 9.27 25.48
N ILE A 310 -39.10 8.36 25.26
CA ILE A 310 -38.91 7.18 24.41
C ILE A 310 -39.76 7.33 23.16
N SER A 311 -39.14 7.08 22.01
CA SER A 311 -39.85 7.04 20.72
C SER A 311 -41.06 6.11 20.75
N LYS A 312 -42.18 6.56 20.16
CA LYS A 312 -43.39 5.74 19.96
C LYS A 312 -43.17 4.56 19.01
N VAL A 313 -42.11 4.65 18.16
CA VAL A 313 -41.70 3.56 17.28
C VAL A 313 -40.72 2.67 18.03
N PRO A 314 -40.88 1.34 18.02
CA PRO A 314 -39.98 0.40 18.67
C PRO A 314 -38.54 0.59 18.21
N VAL A 315 -37.60 0.69 19.15
CA VAL A 315 -36.18 0.82 18.86
C VAL A 315 -35.53 -0.56 18.98
N VAL A 316 -35.34 -1.21 17.82
CA VAL A 316 -34.74 -2.54 17.72
C VAL A 316 -33.33 -2.46 17.17
N VAL A 317 -32.37 -3.02 17.91
CA VAL A 317 -30.97 -3.07 17.49
C VAL A 317 -30.47 -4.51 17.49
N ARG A 318 -29.69 -4.87 16.46
CA ARG A 318 -29.08 -6.21 16.42
C ARG A 318 -27.79 -6.23 17.26
N MET A 319 -27.89 -6.85 18.45
CA MET A 319 -26.75 -6.99 19.35
C MET A 319 -26.94 -8.17 20.31
N HIS A 320 -25.85 -8.52 21.04
CA HIS A 320 -25.98 -9.55 22.10
C HIS A 320 -26.74 -8.97 23.29
N PRO A 321 -27.78 -9.67 23.83
CA PRO A 321 -28.61 -9.16 24.92
C PRO A 321 -27.79 -8.73 26.14
N GLY A 322 -26.78 -9.52 26.55
CA GLY A 322 -25.94 -9.20 27.69
C GLY A 322 -25.06 -7.95 27.45
N LEU A 323 -24.70 -7.64 26.20
CA LEU A 323 -24.00 -6.39 25.89
C LEU A 323 -24.93 -5.18 25.83
N ALA A 324 -26.19 -5.38 25.40
CA ALA A 324 -27.21 -4.35 25.50
C ALA A 324 -27.50 -3.98 26.97
N ASP A 325 -27.66 -4.99 27.80
CA ASP A 325 -27.82 -4.85 29.23
C ASP A 325 -26.66 -4.08 29.88
N SER A 326 -25.44 -4.53 29.64
CA SER A 326 -24.22 -3.89 30.15
C SER A 326 -24.07 -2.45 29.66
N LEU A 327 -24.40 -2.16 28.39
CA LEU A 327 -24.36 -0.81 27.81
C LEU A 327 -25.26 0.14 28.58
N LEU A 328 -26.56 -0.21 28.69
CA LEU A 328 -27.53 0.64 29.36
C LEU A 328 -27.24 0.77 30.87
N GLN A 329 -26.82 -0.30 31.51
CA GLN A 329 -26.45 -0.30 32.92
C GLN A 329 -25.29 0.63 33.22
N ASN A 330 -24.19 0.56 32.42
CA ASN A 330 -23.03 1.43 32.61
C ASN A 330 -23.37 2.90 32.36
N LEU A 331 -24.18 3.20 31.36
CA LEU A 331 -24.62 4.55 31.03
C LEU A 331 -25.47 5.16 32.16
N LEU A 332 -26.51 4.44 32.57
CA LEU A 332 -27.47 4.90 33.59
C LEU A 332 -26.80 5.00 34.96
N GLN A 333 -26.02 4.00 35.37
CA GLN A 333 -25.28 4.03 36.64
C GLN A 333 -24.28 5.20 36.67
N ASN A 334 -23.61 5.48 35.54
CA ASN A 334 -22.71 6.62 35.42
C ASN A 334 -23.45 7.94 35.61
N ALA A 335 -24.61 8.12 34.96
CA ALA A 335 -25.41 9.33 35.04
C ALA A 335 -26.01 9.57 36.43
N VAL A 336 -26.42 8.49 37.14
CA VAL A 336 -26.93 8.60 38.52
C VAL A 336 -25.78 8.82 39.51
N LYS A 337 -24.68 8.09 39.39
CA LYS A 337 -23.55 8.16 40.31
C LYS A 337 -22.85 9.52 40.31
N HIS A 338 -22.64 10.09 39.12
CA HIS A 338 -21.96 11.36 38.92
C HIS A 338 -22.91 12.58 38.92
N ASN A 339 -24.20 12.37 39.27
CA ASN A 339 -25.15 13.45 39.46
C ASN A 339 -24.92 14.15 40.80
N VAL A 340 -25.40 15.40 40.91
CA VAL A 340 -25.52 16.13 42.17
C VAL A 340 -26.84 15.74 42.85
N ARG A 341 -26.89 15.79 44.18
CA ARG A 341 -28.15 15.57 44.93
C ARG A 341 -29.19 16.60 44.53
N GLY A 342 -30.44 16.19 44.27
CA GLY A 342 -31.51 17.05 43.75
C GLY A 342 -31.34 17.46 42.29
N GLY A 343 -30.38 16.86 41.57
CA GLY A 343 -30.10 17.16 40.17
C GLY A 343 -31.13 16.55 39.19
N GLU A 344 -30.75 16.62 37.90
CA GLU A 344 -31.60 16.20 36.80
C GLU A 344 -30.96 15.06 36.02
N LEU A 345 -31.77 14.12 35.53
CA LEU A 345 -31.41 13.05 34.60
C LEU A 345 -32.45 13.04 33.47
N ALA A 346 -31.98 13.28 32.23
CA ALA A 346 -32.81 13.20 31.04
C ALA A 346 -32.32 12.08 30.14
N VAL A 347 -33.21 11.18 29.72
CA VAL A 347 -32.92 10.05 28.83
C VAL A 347 -33.84 10.14 27.64
N THR A 348 -33.25 10.24 26.44
CA THR A 348 -33.99 10.29 25.17
C THR A 348 -33.56 9.10 24.31
N LEU A 349 -34.50 8.24 23.90
CA LEU A 349 -34.26 7.12 23.00
C LEU A 349 -35.09 7.27 21.72
N THR A 350 -34.39 7.31 20.59
CA THR A 350 -34.97 7.37 19.25
C THR A 350 -34.38 6.27 18.36
N PRO A 351 -34.98 5.94 17.19
CA PRO A 351 -34.38 5.01 16.24
C PRO A 351 -32.99 5.41 15.77
N GLN A 352 -32.62 6.69 15.84
CA GLN A 352 -31.33 7.22 15.44
C GLN A 352 -30.28 7.15 16.55
N GLY A 353 -30.69 7.10 17.83
CA GLY A 353 -29.73 7.09 18.92
C GLY A 353 -30.31 7.19 20.31
N LEU A 354 -29.42 6.98 21.27
CA LEU A 354 -29.66 7.13 22.70
C LEU A 354 -28.88 8.37 23.20
N LYS A 355 -29.56 9.23 23.94
CA LYS A 355 -28.96 10.38 24.61
C LYS A 355 -29.27 10.32 26.10
N ILE A 356 -28.25 10.40 26.94
CA ILE A 356 -28.39 10.47 28.39
C ILE A 356 -27.69 11.73 28.86
N SER A 357 -28.42 12.59 29.56
CA SER A 357 -27.92 13.87 30.08
C SER A 357 -28.18 13.95 31.57
N ASN A 358 -27.17 14.35 32.34
CA ASN A 358 -27.28 14.54 33.78
C ASN A 358 -26.58 15.82 34.21
N THR A 359 -27.05 16.41 35.34
CA THR A 359 -26.28 17.40 36.05
C THR A 359 -25.12 16.74 36.80
N GLY A 360 -24.06 17.48 37.08
CA GLY A 360 -22.90 16.94 37.78
C GLY A 360 -21.90 18.00 38.21
N PRO A 361 -20.83 17.63 38.90
CA PRO A 361 -19.75 18.56 39.22
C PRO A 361 -19.12 19.12 37.95
N ALA A 362 -18.67 20.36 37.98
CA ALA A 362 -18.01 20.99 36.84
C ALA A 362 -16.76 20.20 36.42
N VAL A 363 -16.69 19.88 35.14
CA VAL A 363 -15.56 19.17 34.52
C VAL A 363 -14.76 20.13 33.65
N THR A 364 -13.44 20.15 33.88
CA THR A 364 -12.48 20.90 33.08
C THR A 364 -11.57 19.93 32.32
N GLY A 365 -11.26 20.28 31.07
CA GLY A 365 -10.36 19.47 30.21
C GLY A 365 -11.10 18.72 29.08
N ASP A 366 -10.39 17.84 28.40
CA ASP A 366 -10.90 17.09 27.26
C ASP A 366 -11.84 15.94 27.68
N PRO A 367 -13.15 16.01 27.33
CA PRO A 367 -14.13 14.99 27.68
C PRO A 367 -13.85 13.61 27.07
N THR A 368 -13.12 13.53 25.95
CA THR A 368 -12.81 12.26 25.28
C THR A 368 -11.96 11.33 26.16
N ARG A 369 -11.21 11.90 27.09
CA ARG A 369 -10.38 11.17 28.04
C ARG A 369 -11.15 10.35 29.07
N PHE A 370 -12.43 10.59 29.26
CA PHE A 370 -13.26 9.78 30.15
C PHE A 370 -13.54 8.35 29.66
N PHE A 371 -13.28 8.10 28.38
CA PHE A 371 -13.33 6.75 27.82
C PHE A 371 -12.04 5.94 28.06
N GLU A 372 -10.95 6.60 28.52
CA GLU A 372 -9.71 5.91 28.89
C GLU A 372 -9.96 4.96 30.10
N ARG A 373 -9.32 3.80 30.09
CA ARG A 373 -9.41 2.82 31.20
C ARG A 373 -8.82 3.40 32.48
N PHE A 374 -9.44 3.09 33.62
CA PHE A 374 -9.03 3.52 34.97
C PHE A 374 -9.06 5.06 35.18
N ARG A 375 -9.67 5.78 34.28
CA ARG A 375 -9.80 7.23 34.42
C ARG A 375 -10.93 7.57 35.39
N LYS A 376 -10.64 8.40 36.35
CA LYS A 376 -11.61 8.89 37.33
C LYS A 376 -11.65 10.42 37.27
N HIS A 377 -12.83 10.98 37.36
CA HIS A 377 -12.99 12.43 37.55
C HIS A 377 -12.52 12.89 38.93
N ASN A 378 -12.81 12.08 39.96
CA ASN A 378 -12.38 12.32 41.34
C ASN A 378 -11.60 11.10 41.86
N ALA A 379 -10.40 11.31 42.37
CA ALA A 379 -9.56 10.26 42.95
C ALA A 379 -10.24 9.53 44.12
N ALA A 380 -11.10 10.19 44.87
CA ALA A 380 -11.88 9.64 45.98
C ALA A 380 -13.07 8.75 45.53
N SER A 381 -13.35 8.66 44.21
CA SER A 381 -14.45 7.82 43.72
C SER A 381 -14.13 6.34 43.91
N GLU A 382 -15.03 5.60 44.56
CA GLU A 382 -14.94 4.13 44.73
C GLU A 382 -15.06 3.30 43.45
N SER A 383 -15.39 3.94 42.30
CA SER A 383 -15.53 3.29 41.02
C SER A 383 -14.19 2.92 40.40
N PRO A 384 -14.06 1.72 39.78
CA PRO A 384 -12.83 1.32 39.08
C PRO A 384 -12.44 2.23 37.89
N GLY A 385 -13.33 3.08 37.39
CA GLY A 385 -13.08 3.91 36.20
C GLY A 385 -13.12 3.15 34.88
N LEU A 386 -13.93 2.08 34.79
CA LEU A 386 -14.05 1.22 33.60
C LEU A 386 -15.41 1.32 32.89
N GLY A 387 -16.44 1.96 33.49
CA GLY A 387 -17.79 1.98 32.92
C GLY A 387 -17.86 2.61 31.52
N LEU A 388 -17.25 3.79 31.33
CA LEU A 388 -17.27 4.46 30.02
C LEU A 388 -16.34 3.76 29.00
N SER A 389 -15.26 3.12 29.42
CA SER A 389 -14.44 2.31 28.52
C SER A 389 -15.17 1.06 28.03
N ILE A 390 -16.03 0.44 28.87
CA ILE A 390 -16.93 -0.63 28.46
C ILE A 390 -17.95 -0.11 27.42
N VAL A 391 -18.57 1.05 27.67
CA VAL A 391 -19.49 1.67 26.70
C VAL A 391 -18.81 1.90 25.37
N GLN A 392 -17.61 2.48 25.35
CA GLN A 392 -16.84 2.73 24.12
C GLN A 392 -16.52 1.42 23.39
N GLN A 393 -16.12 0.39 24.12
CA GLN A 393 -15.77 -0.90 23.52
C GLN A 393 -16.99 -1.61 22.91
N ILE A 394 -18.15 -1.56 23.58
CA ILE A 394 -19.42 -2.08 23.03
C ILE A 394 -19.82 -1.30 21.78
N CYS A 395 -19.76 0.04 21.83
CA CYS A 395 -20.07 0.87 20.68
C CYS A 395 -19.15 0.56 19.49
N SER A 396 -17.85 0.46 19.72
CA SER A 396 -16.86 0.09 18.69
C SER A 396 -17.15 -1.29 18.10
N TYR A 397 -17.52 -2.27 18.94
CA TYR A 397 -17.84 -3.64 18.51
C TYR A 397 -19.00 -3.69 17.52
N TYR A 398 -20.05 -2.87 17.71
CA TYR A 398 -21.22 -2.78 16.82
C TYR A 398 -21.12 -1.65 15.79
N GLY A 399 -20.05 -0.86 15.81
CA GLY A 399 -19.83 0.26 14.91
C GLY A 399 -20.78 1.45 15.20
N PHE A 400 -21.20 1.60 16.46
CA PHE A 400 -21.92 2.79 16.93
C PHE A 400 -20.92 3.91 17.21
N CYS A 401 -21.38 5.16 17.06
CA CYS A 401 -20.59 6.32 17.43
C CYS A 401 -21.02 6.80 18.82
N VAL A 402 -20.06 6.97 19.75
CA VAL A 402 -20.32 7.50 21.09
C VAL A 402 -19.58 8.81 21.28
N GLU A 403 -20.27 9.80 21.83
CA GLU A 403 -19.76 11.15 22.12
C GLU A 403 -20.06 11.53 23.57
N TYR A 404 -19.12 12.22 24.22
CA TYR A 404 -19.32 12.81 25.53
C TYR A 404 -19.23 14.33 25.39
N LEU A 405 -20.32 15.03 25.71
CA LEU A 405 -20.46 16.47 25.60
C LEU A 405 -20.63 17.08 26.98
N VAL A 406 -20.06 18.25 27.20
CA VAL A 406 -20.17 19.00 28.44
C VAL A 406 -20.66 20.42 28.11
N ALA A 407 -21.71 20.84 28.75
CA ALA A 407 -22.36 22.16 28.56
C ALA A 407 -22.63 22.85 29.87
N GLU A 408 -23.21 24.07 29.85
CA GLU A 408 -23.61 24.85 30.99
C GLU A 408 -22.48 25.10 32.00
N GLY A 409 -21.35 25.62 31.51
CA GLY A 409 -20.22 25.92 32.40
C GLY A 409 -19.52 24.67 32.98
N GLY A 410 -19.70 23.51 32.36
CA GLY A 410 -19.09 22.27 32.80
C GLY A 410 -19.98 21.37 33.66
N THR A 411 -21.21 21.80 33.98
CA THR A 411 -22.08 21.10 34.95
C THR A 411 -23.14 20.19 34.34
N ARG A 412 -23.42 20.30 33.03
CA ARG A 412 -24.32 19.39 32.32
C ARG A 412 -23.53 18.44 31.45
N HIS A 413 -23.61 17.15 31.76
CA HIS A 413 -22.92 16.05 31.08
C HIS A 413 -23.89 15.33 30.18
N THR A 414 -23.51 15.09 28.94
CA THR A 414 -24.35 14.39 27.95
C THR A 414 -23.53 13.31 27.23
N LEU A 415 -24.01 12.07 27.31
CA LEU A 415 -23.54 10.95 26.51
C LEU A 415 -24.52 10.72 25.37
N ARG A 416 -24.03 10.69 24.14
CA ARG A 416 -24.81 10.46 22.94
C ARG A 416 -24.26 9.24 22.20
N ILE A 417 -25.14 8.29 21.86
CA ILE A 417 -24.80 7.12 21.05
C ILE A 417 -25.65 7.17 19.78
N ALA A 418 -25.01 7.23 18.62
CA ALA A 418 -25.67 7.08 17.33
C ALA A 418 -25.80 5.59 17.02
N LEU A 419 -27.07 5.10 16.91
CA LEU A 419 -27.38 3.70 16.60
C LEU A 419 -27.46 3.51 15.10
N LYS A 420 -26.98 2.36 14.59
CA LYS A 420 -27.23 1.96 13.20
C LYS A 420 -28.56 1.22 13.16
N PRO A 421 -29.52 1.63 12.29
CA PRO A 421 -30.77 0.92 12.15
C PRO A 421 -30.54 -0.51 11.64
N ALA A 422 -31.36 -1.46 12.10
CA ALA A 422 -31.23 -2.88 11.79
C ALA A 422 -31.35 -3.24 10.29
N SER A 423 -31.87 -2.32 9.46
CA SER A 423 -32.09 -2.48 8.02
C SER A 423 -30.85 -2.26 7.12
N GLU A 424 -29.75 -1.73 7.63
CA GLU A 424 -28.58 -1.35 6.82
C GLU A 424 -27.38 -2.32 6.89
N THR A 425 -27.57 -3.54 7.39
CA THR A 425 -26.51 -4.54 7.26
C THR A 425 -26.72 -5.29 5.94
N PRO A 426 -25.91 -5.03 4.87
CA PRO A 426 -25.98 -5.87 3.69
C PRO A 426 -25.57 -7.29 4.14
N ALA A 427 -26.47 -8.24 3.96
CA ALA A 427 -26.12 -9.65 3.99
C ALA A 427 -24.96 -9.83 3.00
N ARG A 428 -23.75 -10.11 3.49
CA ARG A 428 -22.68 -10.64 2.64
C ARG A 428 -23.16 -11.99 2.14
N THR A 429 -23.80 -11.99 0.99
CA THR A 429 -23.96 -13.17 0.16
C THR A 429 -22.54 -13.67 -0.15
N PRO A 430 -22.20 -14.93 0.15
CA PRO A 430 -21.02 -15.53 -0.44
C PRO A 430 -21.26 -15.52 -1.95
N SER A 431 -20.43 -14.85 -2.70
CA SER A 431 -20.41 -14.92 -4.16
C SER A 431 -20.05 -16.34 -4.58
N ALA A 432 -21.07 -17.16 -4.73
CA ALA A 432 -21.06 -18.36 -5.54
C ALA A 432 -21.33 -17.93 -6.98
N ASP A 433 -20.26 -17.47 -7.64
CA ASP A 433 -20.20 -17.36 -9.11
C ASP A 433 -18.77 -17.20 -9.53
N LEU A 434 -18.12 -18.32 -9.77
CA LEU A 434 -16.96 -18.44 -10.66
C LEU A 434 -16.62 -19.93 -10.86
N ILE A 435 -17.67 -20.70 -11.28
CA ILE A 435 -17.44 -21.94 -12.01
C ILE A 435 -18.43 -21.91 -13.19
N ALA A 436 -18.03 -21.36 -14.29
CA ALA A 436 -18.39 -21.76 -15.65
C ALA A 436 -17.64 -20.90 -16.67
N THR A 437 -17.04 -21.60 -17.57
CA THR A 437 -16.59 -21.29 -18.93
C THR A 437 -15.11 -20.98 -19.14
N ALA A 438 -14.55 -22.03 -19.78
CA ALA A 438 -13.48 -22.12 -20.80
C ALA A 438 -12.06 -21.66 -20.42
#